data_fea21eb10925023b44b98373ba7a48c6
#
_entry.id   fea21eb10925023b44b98373ba7a48c6
#
_cell.length_a   1.000
_cell.length_b   1.000
_cell.length_c   1.000
_cell.angle_alpha   90.00
_cell.angle_beta   90.00
_cell.angle_gamma   90.00
#
_symmetry.space_group_name_H-M   'P 1'
#
loop_
_entity.id
_entity.type
_entity.pdbx_description
1 polymer ?
#
loop_
_entity_poly.entity_id
_entity_poly.type
_entity_poly.pdbx_seq_one_letter_code
_entity_poly.pdbx_strand_id
1 'polypeptide(L)'
;MTIDYEKLFSLIRQMMDYYSIPGMALGIITPGKVHTEGFGIRDGAGHPFLPDTISGIGSCSKSMTAFAVMRLAEKGLLDIDEPVASYIPGFALWDEAASRQVTLRDMLCHRTGVGGHDGAWPDNSISRVDYLKRLKYLEPNAPFRSLAQYSNVMYAAIGGIMEAVSGKKWETTLREEIFEPLGMSRTFCLMDEAASDENCAMPFRWNQGLHEIPRWNIDQAGPCGSVMSSAEDMVKWISLHMEGGKKEGAYLLSPSDFMEMHRPQILMDYPHVRGGRSLGYGFGWRVMEYHGALVQQHTGKIEGYSAFQFYIPSLSSGAVYLQNLHAPDNPLIFALQGFLLDAFLGREEEDWYGMYTEKGKSHAPEDMYHHLEFDCLPKSSARGPLSHETKDYRGTYFHPGYGTFRVTEREGRFYLQEREVKDRPMTHLYYDTFSVENVKEDTDLYRLPLTFYADDAGDIAGFHLLMESKVP
;
A
#
# COMPACT_ATOMS: atom_id res chain seq x y z
N MET A 1 -14.50 -15.19 -26.18
CA MET A 1 -13.43 -14.89 -25.26
C MET A 1 -12.58 -16.15 -25.06
N THR A 2 -11.35 -16.16 -25.56
CA THR A 2 -10.44 -17.31 -25.44
C THR A 2 -9.07 -16.76 -25.03
N ILE A 3 -8.59 -17.18 -23.87
CA ILE A 3 -7.25 -16.82 -23.38
C ILE A 3 -6.27 -17.87 -23.90
N ASP A 4 -5.21 -17.43 -24.57
CA ASP A 4 -4.08 -18.28 -24.91
C ASP A 4 -3.16 -18.42 -23.69
N TYR A 5 -3.38 -19.48 -22.91
CA TYR A 5 -2.62 -19.72 -21.69
C TYR A 5 -1.13 -20.04 -21.96
N GLU A 6 -0.78 -20.61 -23.11
CA GLU A 6 0.62 -20.89 -23.45
C GLU A 6 1.39 -19.59 -23.63
N LYS A 7 0.81 -18.65 -24.39
CA LYS A 7 1.38 -17.30 -24.56
C LYS A 7 1.43 -16.53 -23.24
N LEU A 8 0.34 -16.55 -22.46
CA LEU A 8 0.28 -15.88 -21.17
C LEU A 8 1.38 -16.38 -20.23
N PHE A 9 1.54 -17.69 -20.11
CA PHE A 9 2.56 -18.28 -19.24
C PHE A 9 3.98 -18.05 -19.76
N SER A 10 4.16 -17.97 -21.09
CA SER A 10 5.42 -17.57 -21.69
C SER A 10 5.76 -16.11 -21.34
N LEU A 11 4.79 -15.19 -21.47
CA LEU A 11 4.94 -13.78 -21.06
C LEU A 11 5.33 -13.67 -19.59
N ILE A 12 4.61 -14.39 -18.70
CA ILE A 12 4.90 -14.38 -17.26
C ILE A 12 6.36 -14.80 -16.99
N ARG A 13 6.80 -15.94 -17.52
CA ARG A 13 8.15 -16.45 -17.29
C ARG A 13 9.21 -15.48 -17.81
N GLN A 14 9.03 -14.94 -19.02
CA GLN A 14 9.96 -13.95 -19.58
C GLN A 14 10.05 -12.68 -18.72
N MET A 15 8.91 -12.18 -18.23
CA MET A 15 8.87 -11.00 -17.36
C MET A 15 9.47 -11.30 -15.98
N MET A 16 9.21 -12.47 -15.40
CA MET A 16 9.82 -12.90 -14.15
C MET A 16 11.34 -12.98 -14.25
N ASP A 17 11.84 -13.59 -15.32
CA ASP A 17 13.29 -13.68 -15.59
C ASP A 17 13.90 -12.27 -15.76
N TYR A 18 13.25 -11.43 -16.56
CA TYR A 18 13.73 -10.06 -16.84
C TYR A 18 13.79 -9.19 -15.59
N TYR A 19 12.76 -9.29 -14.70
CA TYR A 19 12.67 -8.51 -13.47
C TYR A 19 13.16 -9.25 -12.23
N SER A 20 13.75 -10.43 -12.38
CA SER A 20 14.24 -11.27 -11.28
C SER A 20 13.20 -11.53 -10.19
N ILE A 21 11.94 -11.73 -10.58
CA ILE A 21 10.83 -12.01 -9.65
C ILE A 21 10.93 -13.48 -9.20
N PRO A 22 11.11 -13.73 -7.88
CA PRO A 22 11.32 -15.11 -7.39
C PRO A 22 10.08 -15.98 -7.55
N GLY A 23 8.91 -15.47 -7.20
CA GLY A 23 7.68 -16.21 -7.23
C GLY A 23 6.43 -15.35 -7.32
N MET A 24 5.39 -15.93 -7.91
CA MET A 24 4.08 -15.31 -8.03
C MET A 24 2.96 -16.33 -8.17
N ALA A 25 1.74 -15.90 -7.88
CA ALA A 25 0.53 -16.63 -8.24
C ALA A 25 -0.43 -15.74 -9.00
N LEU A 26 -1.15 -16.33 -9.94
CA LEU A 26 -2.14 -15.70 -10.80
C LEU A 26 -3.50 -16.40 -10.61
N GLY A 27 -4.57 -15.61 -10.49
CA GLY A 27 -5.94 -16.07 -10.59
C GLY A 27 -6.68 -15.34 -11.70
N ILE A 28 -7.34 -16.06 -12.58
CA ILE A 28 -8.12 -15.53 -13.70
C ILE A 28 -9.57 -16.02 -13.59
N ILE A 29 -10.49 -15.11 -13.76
CA ILE A 29 -11.92 -15.39 -13.71
C ILE A 29 -12.52 -14.98 -15.04
N THR A 30 -13.27 -15.89 -15.63
CA THR A 30 -14.10 -15.67 -16.82
C THR A 30 -15.48 -16.27 -16.58
N PRO A 31 -16.52 -15.94 -17.35
CA PRO A 31 -17.84 -16.50 -17.13
C PRO A 31 -17.85 -18.03 -16.99
N GLY A 32 -18.18 -18.50 -15.78
CA GLY A 32 -18.26 -19.92 -15.45
C GLY A 32 -16.94 -20.66 -15.30
N LYS A 33 -15.78 -19.96 -15.33
CA LYS A 33 -14.46 -20.59 -15.19
C LYS A 33 -13.53 -19.77 -14.31
N VAL A 34 -12.81 -20.48 -13.47
CA VAL A 34 -11.67 -19.96 -12.69
C VAL A 34 -10.43 -20.76 -13.06
N HIS A 35 -9.33 -20.07 -13.26
CA HIS A 35 -8.01 -20.68 -13.44
C HIS A 35 -7.05 -20.03 -12.46
N THR A 36 -6.28 -20.84 -11.72
CA THR A 36 -5.24 -20.37 -10.82
C THR A 36 -3.94 -21.09 -11.14
N GLU A 37 -2.81 -20.38 -11.11
CA GLU A 37 -1.50 -20.92 -11.44
C GLU A 37 -0.41 -20.25 -10.56
N GLY A 38 0.58 -21.03 -10.15
CA GLY A 38 1.74 -20.57 -9.39
C GLY A 38 3.03 -20.67 -10.23
N PHE A 39 3.97 -19.75 -10.01
CA PHE A 39 5.23 -19.68 -10.74
C PHE A 39 6.38 -19.39 -9.77
N GLY A 40 7.54 -20.03 -9.99
CA GLY A 40 8.75 -19.76 -9.23
C GLY A 40 8.68 -20.26 -7.79
N ILE A 41 9.35 -19.55 -6.87
CA ILE A 41 9.58 -19.96 -5.49
C ILE A 41 8.98 -18.98 -4.47
N ARG A 42 8.47 -19.54 -3.35
CA ARG A 42 7.91 -18.73 -2.26
C ARG A 42 8.92 -18.30 -1.20
N ASP A 43 10.09 -18.95 -1.16
CA ASP A 43 11.12 -18.71 -0.13
C ASP A 43 12.52 -19.03 -0.63
N GLY A 44 13.55 -18.66 0.13
CA GLY A 44 14.96 -18.91 -0.19
C GLY A 44 15.38 -20.39 -0.11
N ALA A 45 14.55 -21.27 0.43
CA ALA A 45 14.77 -22.70 0.40
C ALA A 45 14.35 -23.34 -0.94
N GLY A 46 13.68 -22.58 -1.82
CA GLY A 46 13.27 -23.04 -3.14
C GLY A 46 11.93 -23.77 -3.16
N HIS A 47 11.10 -23.63 -2.14
CA HIS A 47 9.76 -24.20 -2.19
C HIS A 47 8.89 -23.49 -3.24
N PRO A 48 8.02 -24.21 -3.98
CA PRO A 48 7.24 -23.61 -5.05
C PRO A 48 6.24 -22.58 -4.52
N PHE A 49 6.04 -21.50 -5.29
CA PHE A 49 4.94 -20.57 -5.08
C PHE A 49 3.69 -21.16 -5.74
N LEU A 50 2.71 -21.55 -4.93
CA LEU A 50 1.48 -22.21 -5.37
C LEU A 50 0.30 -21.23 -5.41
N PRO A 51 -0.83 -21.55 -6.08
CA PRO A 51 -2.03 -20.69 -6.09
C PRO A 51 -2.61 -20.42 -4.69
N ASP A 52 -2.43 -21.33 -3.75
CA ASP A 52 -2.83 -21.22 -2.35
C ASP A 52 -1.74 -20.66 -1.43
N THR A 53 -0.57 -20.29 -1.96
CA THR A 53 0.49 -19.65 -1.17
C THR A 53 0.03 -18.27 -0.67
N ILE A 54 0.18 -18.06 0.64
CA ILE A 54 -0.17 -16.80 1.30
C ILE A 54 0.91 -15.77 1.00
N SER A 55 0.50 -14.59 0.56
CA SER A 55 1.39 -13.46 0.23
C SER A 55 0.74 -12.13 0.60
N GLY A 56 1.54 -11.09 0.83
CA GLY A 56 1.06 -9.76 1.15
C GLY A 56 0.30 -9.13 -0.02
N ILE A 57 -0.93 -8.64 0.23
CA ILE A 57 -1.71 -7.96 -0.80
C ILE A 57 -1.62 -6.43 -0.73
N GLY A 58 -0.91 -5.89 0.27
CA GLY A 58 -0.70 -4.46 0.41
C GLY A 58 -2.00 -3.67 0.28
N SER A 59 -1.97 -2.58 -0.46
CA SER A 59 -3.13 -1.67 -0.61
C SER A 59 -4.38 -2.27 -1.26
N CYS A 60 -4.35 -3.50 -1.79
CA CYS A 60 -5.58 -4.22 -2.15
C CYS A 60 -6.48 -4.44 -0.91
N SER A 61 -5.93 -4.44 0.29
CA SER A 61 -6.65 -4.46 1.58
C SER A 61 -7.66 -3.32 1.73
N LYS A 62 -7.41 -2.17 1.09
CA LYS A 62 -8.29 -0.99 1.18
C LYS A 62 -9.70 -1.27 0.66
N SER A 63 -9.83 -2.08 -0.38
CA SER A 63 -11.14 -2.46 -0.91
C SER A 63 -11.94 -3.30 0.10
N MET A 64 -11.25 -4.16 0.88
CA MET A 64 -11.87 -4.97 1.93
C MET A 64 -12.26 -4.10 3.13
N THR A 65 -11.39 -3.17 3.54
CA THR A 65 -11.71 -2.19 4.59
C THR A 65 -12.93 -1.34 4.20
N ALA A 66 -12.97 -0.86 2.97
CA ALA A 66 -14.09 -0.07 2.47
C ALA A 66 -15.40 -0.87 2.44
N PHE A 67 -15.35 -2.12 1.98
CA PHE A 67 -16.51 -3.02 1.98
C PHE A 67 -17.03 -3.24 3.41
N ALA A 68 -16.14 -3.47 4.37
CA ALA A 68 -16.51 -3.64 5.78
C ALA A 68 -17.13 -2.37 6.37
N VAL A 69 -16.65 -1.16 6.01
CA VAL A 69 -17.29 0.12 6.37
C VAL A 69 -18.73 0.16 5.84
N MET A 70 -18.95 -0.17 4.56
CA MET A 70 -20.29 -0.19 3.96
C MET A 70 -21.21 -1.22 4.66
N ARG A 71 -20.66 -2.38 5.07
CA ARG A 71 -21.41 -3.37 5.85
C ARG A 71 -21.82 -2.84 7.22
N LEU A 72 -20.95 -2.08 7.90
CA LEU A 72 -21.30 -1.43 9.18
C LEU A 72 -22.36 -0.34 8.99
N ALA A 73 -22.32 0.37 7.85
CA ALA A 73 -23.32 1.37 7.50
C ALA A 73 -24.69 0.72 7.25
N GLU A 74 -24.79 -0.39 6.51
CA GLU A 74 -26.04 -1.14 6.33
C GLU A 74 -26.64 -1.65 7.65
N LYS A 75 -25.78 -1.95 8.62
CA LYS A 75 -26.21 -2.35 9.98
C LYS A 75 -26.64 -1.16 10.85
N GLY A 76 -26.57 0.08 10.33
CA GLY A 76 -26.94 1.30 11.04
C GLY A 76 -25.98 1.68 12.17
N LEU A 77 -24.75 1.15 12.17
CA LEU A 77 -23.70 1.47 13.17
C LEU A 77 -23.00 2.79 12.86
N LEU A 78 -23.00 3.21 11.61
CA LEU A 78 -22.44 4.48 11.14
C LEU A 78 -23.17 4.95 9.87
N ASP A 79 -23.00 6.22 9.52
CA ASP A 79 -23.35 6.79 8.22
C ASP A 79 -22.08 7.34 7.59
N ILE A 80 -21.77 6.96 6.36
CA ILE A 80 -20.53 7.37 5.70
C ILE A 80 -20.47 8.86 5.36
N ASP A 81 -21.59 9.55 5.40
CA ASP A 81 -21.76 10.98 5.12
C ASP A 81 -21.90 11.85 6.39
N GLU A 82 -22.03 11.23 7.56
CA GLU A 82 -22.05 11.94 8.83
C GLU A 82 -20.59 12.33 9.23
N PRO A 83 -20.37 13.53 9.79
CA PRO A 83 -19.06 13.93 10.28
C PRO A 83 -18.48 12.92 11.28
N VAL A 84 -17.20 12.56 11.12
CA VAL A 84 -16.51 11.61 12.00
C VAL A 84 -16.55 12.07 13.47
N ALA A 85 -16.56 13.37 13.73
CA ALA A 85 -16.67 13.94 15.06
C ALA A 85 -17.98 13.55 15.78
N SER A 86 -19.04 13.15 15.04
CA SER A 86 -20.29 12.65 15.62
C SER A 86 -20.14 11.27 16.27
N TYR A 87 -19.20 10.46 15.79
CA TYR A 87 -18.90 9.11 16.30
C TYR A 87 -17.75 9.10 17.29
N ILE A 88 -16.75 9.97 17.05
CA ILE A 88 -15.49 10.01 17.81
C ILE A 88 -15.37 11.37 18.50
N PRO A 89 -15.79 11.48 19.76
CA PRO A 89 -15.64 12.72 20.53
C PRO A 89 -14.18 13.17 20.58
N GLY A 90 -13.93 14.43 20.20
CA GLY A 90 -12.59 15.02 20.16
C GLY A 90 -11.76 14.64 18.93
N PHE A 91 -12.34 13.99 17.93
CA PHE A 91 -11.68 13.80 16.62
C PHE A 91 -11.35 15.14 15.99
N ALA A 92 -10.12 15.27 15.51
CA ALA A 92 -9.68 16.48 14.82
C ALA A 92 -8.61 16.14 13.78
N LEU A 93 -8.63 16.88 12.68
CA LEU A 93 -7.54 17.03 11.73
C LEU A 93 -6.78 18.33 12.03
N TRP A 94 -5.70 18.59 11.30
CA TRP A 94 -4.94 19.84 11.41
C TRP A 94 -5.81 21.10 11.21
N ASP A 95 -6.63 21.09 10.17
CA ASP A 95 -7.58 22.17 9.89
C ASP A 95 -8.87 21.99 10.70
N GLU A 96 -9.26 23.03 11.45
CA GLU A 96 -10.43 23.00 12.33
C GLU A 96 -11.74 22.93 11.52
N ALA A 97 -11.82 23.59 10.36
CA ALA A 97 -13.02 23.57 9.53
C ALA A 97 -13.19 22.20 8.86
N ALA A 98 -12.11 21.58 8.40
CA ALA A 98 -12.11 20.21 7.92
C ALA A 98 -12.51 19.22 9.02
N SER A 99 -12.01 19.39 10.24
CA SER A 99 -12.33 18.54 11.40
C SER A 99 -13.84 18.42 11.67
N ARG A 100 -14.58 19.51 11.51
CA ARG A 100 -16.04 19.54 11.73
C ARG A 100 -16.85 18.91 10.60
N GLN A 101 -16.24 18.69 9.42
CA GLN A 101 -16.95 18.30 8.20
C GLN A 101 -16.50 16.97 7.62
N VAL A 102 -15.30 16.49 7.98
CA VAL A 102 -14.74 15.28 7.40
C VAL A 102 -15.62 14.07 7.73
N THR A 103 -15.89 13.29 6.70
CA THR A 103 -16.72 12.09 6.73
C THR A 103 -15.91 10.85 6.37
N LEU A 104 -16.45 9.66 6.64
CA LEU A 104 -15.84 8.41 6.16
C LEU A 104 -15.75 8.39 4.62
N ARG A 105 -16.72 8.96 3.91
CA ARG A 105 -16.65 9.12 2.45
C ARG A 105 -15.38 9.88 2.04
N ASP A 106 -15.06 11.00 2.71
CA ASP A 106 -13.87 11.80 2.40
C ASP A 106 -12.58 11.02 2.63
N MET A 107 -12.52 10.22 3.71
CA MET A 107 -11.37 9.39 4.04
C MET A 107 -11.21 8.22 3.06
N LEU A 108 -12.31 7.51 2.74
CA LEU A 108 -12.30 6.36 1.84
C LEU A 108 -11.88 6.72 0.42
N CYS A 109 -12.23 7.91 -0.07
CA CYS A 109 -11.88 8.35 -1.42
C CYS A 109 -10.69 9.32 -1.47
N HIS A 110 -9.91 9.43 -0.38
CA HIS A 110 -8.67 10.21 -0.36
C HIS A 110 -8.81 11.72 -0.62
N ARG A 111 -9.90 12.36 -0.17
CA ARG A 111 -10.11 13.80 -0.41
C ARG A 111 -10.07 14.66 0.86
N THR A 112 -9.40 14.17 1.91
CA THR A 112 -9.25 14.92 3.17
C THR A 112 -8.27 16.07 3.09
N GLY A 113 -7.41 16.13 2.06
CA GLY A 113 -6.28 17.04 1.93
C GLY A 113 -5.00 16.52 2.62
N VAL A 114 -5.12 15.50 3.47
CA VAL A 114 -3.98 14.86 4.15
C VAL A 114 -3.50 13.70 3.29
N GLY A 115 -2.42 13.89 2.56
CA GLY A 115 -1.78 12.87 1.75
C GLY A 115 -0.39 12.54 2.27
N GLY A 116 0.15 11.39 1.87
CA GLY A 116 1.44 10.94 2.35
C GLY A 116 1.43 10.67 3.86
N HIS A 117 2.41 11.21 4.59
CA HIS A 117 2.67 10.94 6.00
C HIS A 117 2.91 9.45 6.28
N ASP A 118 3.53 8.72 5.34
CA ASP A 118 3.77 7.29 5.51
C ASP A 118 4.70 6.98 6.68
N GLY A 119 5.56 7.93 7.06
CA GLY A 119 6.31 7.89 8.32
C GLY A 119 5.47 8.01 9.60
N ALA A 120 4.19 8.43 9.50
CA ALA A 120 3.29 8.59 10.66
C ALA A 120 2.32 7.42 10.86
N TRP A 121 2.49 6.30 10.16
CA TRP A 121 1.64 5.11 10.37
C TRP A 121 1.65 4.68 11.84
N PRO A 122 0.52 4.14 12.37
CA PRO A 122 0.51 3.59 13.71
C PRO A 122 1.50 2.43 13.79
N ASP A 123 2.42 2.50 14.74
CA ASP A 123 3.25 1.38 15.12
C ASP A 123 2.46 0.42 16.05
N ASN A 124 3.00 -0.77 16.30
CA ASN A 124 2.31 -1.77 17.10
C ASN A 124 2.23 -1.41 18.61
N SER A 125 2.80 -0.28 19.04
CA SER A 125 2.74 0.21 20.43
C SER A 125 1.52 1.07 20.73
N ILE A 126 0.77 1.52 19.69
CA ILE A 126 -0.41 2.38 19.85
C ILE A 126 -1.66 1.68 19.30
N SER A 127 -2.79 1.79 20.03
CA SER A 127 -4.06 1.32 19.52
C SER A 127 -4.55 2.18 18.35
N ARG A 128 -5.31 1.61 17.40
CA ARG A 128 -5.91 2.37 16.29
C ARG A 128 -6.82 3.49 16.79
N VAL A 129 -7.53 3.29 17.88
CA VAL A 129 -8.39 4.33 18.48
C VAL A 129 -7.54 5.49 19.05
N ASP A 130 -6.42 5.19 19.69
CA ASP A 130 -5.52 6.24 20.18
C ASP A 130 -4.78 6.94 19.03
N TYR A 131 -4.52 6.25 17.93
CA TYR A 131 -3.93 6.83 16.73
C TYR A 131 -4.77 7.98 16.16
N LEU A 132 -6.11 7.94 16.28
CA LEU A 132 -6.98 9.03 15.82
C LEU A 132 -6.60 10.39 16.44
N LYS A 133 -6.04 10.39 17.64
CA LYS A 133 -5.59 11.61 18.33
C LYS A 133 -4.35 12.25 17.71
N ARG A 134 -3.60 11.50 16.88
CA ARG A 134 -2.39 11.99 16.19
C ARG A 134 -2.71 12.76 14.91
N LEU A 135 -3.88 12.53 14.28
CA LEU A 135 -4.22 13.08 12.97
C LEU A 135 -4.22 14.62 12.94
N LYS A 136 -4.57 15.27 14.04
CA LYS A 136 -4.56 16.74 14.16
C LYS A 136 -3.16 17.36 14.07
N TYR A 137 -2.10 16.55 14.11
CA TYR A 137 -0.73 17.01 13.97
C TYR A 137 -0.13 16.70 12.59
N LEU A 138 -0.94 16.19 11.67
CA LEU A 138 -0.53 15.89 10.30
C LEU A 138 -1.02 17.01 9.38
N GLU A 139 -0.09 17.82 8.91
CA GLU A 139 -0.39 18.98 8.09
C GLU A 139 -0.87 18.56 6.69
N PRO A 140 -1.99 19.10 6.19
CA PRO A 140 -2.47 18.76 4.85
C PRO A 140 -1.57 19.38 3.78
N ASN A 141 -1.37 18.67 2.68
CA ASN A 141 -0.66 19.16 1.50
C ASN A 141 -1.60 19.68 0.40
N ALA A 142 -2.91 19.64 0.63
CA ALA A 142 -3.93 20.22 -0.24
C ALA A 142 -5.15 20.67 0.58
N PRO A 143 -5.93 21.66 0.06
CA PRO A 143 -7.18 22.04 0.71
C PRO A 143 -8.17 20.86 0.78
N PHE A 144 -8.96 20.82 1.85
CA PHE A 144 -10.00 19.83 2.07
C PHE A 144 -10.94 19.71 0.86
N ARG A 145 -11.19 18.50 0.38
CA ARG A 145 -12.04 18.13 -0.77
C ARG A 145 -11.61 18.70 -2.13
N SER A 146 -10.42 19.29 -2.24
CA SER A 146 -9.99 19.93 -3.52
C SER A 146 -9.34 18.94 -4.48
N LEU A 147 -8.53 18.03 -3.98
CA LEU A 147 -7.76 17.06 -4.75
C LEU A 147 -7.80 15.68 -4.09
N ALA A 148 -7.60 14.64 -4.89
CA ALA A 148 -7.29 13.33 -4.38
C ALA A 148 -5.85 13.30 -3.85
N GLN A 149 -5.69 12.98 -2.58
CA GLN A 149 -4.41 12.80 -1.90
C GLN A 149 -4.38 11.39 -1.32
N TYR A 150 -3.74 10.46 -2.02
CA TYR A 150 -3.67 9.08 -1.55
C TYR A 150 -3.08 9.04 -0.14
N SER A 151 -3.79 8.42 0.80
CA SER A 151 -3.47 8.53 2.22
C SER A 151 -3.63 7.19 2.94
N ASN A 152 -2.52 6.57 3.29
CA ASN A 152 -2.48 5.36 4.11
C ASN A 152 -2.89 5.67 5.55
N VAL A 153 -2.49 6.81 6.09
CA VAL A 153 -2.85 7.22 7.46
C VAL A 153 -4.37 7.39 7.65
N MET A 154 -5.07 7.84 6.62
CA MET A 154 -6.54 7.93 6.68
C MET A 154 -7.19 6.56 6.69
N TYR A 155 -6.70 5.59 5.90
CA TYR A 155 -7.20 4.21 5.96
C TYR A 155 -6.89 3.52 7.28
N ALA A 156 -5.70 3.71 7.84
CA ALA A 156 -5.38 3.24 9.19
C ALA A 156 -6.35 3.81 10.24
N ALA A 157 -6.66 5.10 10.12
CA ALA A 157 -7.63 5.79 10.98
C ALA A 157 -9.07 5.25 10.82
N ILE A 158 -9.49 4.90 9.60
CA ILE A 158 -10.81 4.25 9.37
C ILE A 158 -10.94 2.99 10.23
N GLY A 159 -9.89 2.18 10.34
CA GLY A 159 -9.90 1.01 11.24
C GLY A 159 -10.18 1.39 12.70
N GLY A 160 -9.58 2.48 13.19
CA GLY A 160 -9.85 2.99 14.55
C GLY A 160 -11.30 3.47 14.73
N ILE A 161 -11.89 4.11 13.71
CA ILE A 161 -13.28 4.51 13.73
C ILE A 161 -14.20 3.28 13.73
N MET A 162 -13.92 2.29 12.88
CA MET A 162 -14.66 1.02 12.84
C MET A 162 -14.65 0.33 14.21
N GLU A 163 -13.47 0.24 14.86
CA GLU A 163 -13.35 -0.34 16.20
C GLU A 163 -14.16 0.42 17.25
N ALA A 164 -14.14 1.75 17.20
CA ALA A 164 -14.86 2.58 18.16
C ALA A 164 -16.39 2.47 18.02
N VAL A 165 -16.92 2.38 16.80
CA VAL A 165 -18.38 2.31 16.57
C VAL A 165 -18.95 0.89 16.70
N SER A 166 -18.17 -0.13 16.35
CA SER A 166 -18.62 -1.53 16.38
C SER A 166 -18.30 -2.25 17.69
N GLY A 167 -17.33 -1.75 18.46
CA GLY A 167 -16.79 -2.44 19.63
C GLY A 167 -15.97 -3.69 19.28
N LYS A 168 -15.72 -3.96 18.00
CA LYS A 168 -14.96 -5.11 17.49
C LYS A 168 -13.65 -4.64 16.87
N LYS A 169 -12.63 -5.48 16.93
CA LYS A 169 -11.40 -5.24 16.18
C LYS A 169 -11.66 -5.24 14.67
N TRP A 170 -10.87 -4.44 13.93
CA TRP A 170 -10.96 -4.39 12.47
C TRP A 170 -10.79 -5.79 11.84
N GLU A 171 -9.85 -6.58 12.32
CA GLU A 171 -9.59 -7.96 11.89
C GLU A 171 -10.82 -8.85 12.06
N THR A 172 -11.49 -8.73 13.20
CA THR A 172 -12.71 -9.49 13.50
C THR A 172 -13.82 -9.09 12.54
N THR A 173 -13.96 -7.80 12.27
CA THR A 173 -14.97 -7.29 11.34
C THR A 173 -14.73 -7.81 9.92
N LEU A 174 -13.49 -7.79 9.42
CA LEU A 174 -13.18 -8.35 8.10
C LEU A 174 -13.46 -9.85 8.03
N ARG A 175 -13.08 -10.59 9.06
CA ARG A 175 -13.33 -12.04 9.13
C ARG A 175 -14.82 -12.34 9.05
N GLU A 176 -15.65 -11.70 9.87
CA GLU A 176 -17.09 -11.94 9.93
C GLU A 176 -17.84 -11.44 8.69
N GLU A 177 -17.45 -10.28 8.12
CA GLU A 177 -18.21 -9.65 7.04
C GLU A 177 -17.74 -10.08 5.64
N ILE A 178 -16.51 -10.63 5.52
CA ILE A 178 -15.90 -10.95 4.23
C ILE A 178 -15.37 -12.37 4.19
N PHE A 179 -14.40 -12.72 5.06
CA PHE A 179 -13.62 -13.95 4.87
C PHE A 179 -14.47 -15.20 5.11
N GLU A 180 -15.22 -15.26 6.20
CA GLU A 180 -16.11 -16.39 6.50
C GLU A 180 -17.23 -16.54 5.47
N PRO A 181 -17.99 -15.47 5.11
CA PRO A 181 -19.03 -15.57 4.08
C PRO A 181 -18.53 -16.03 2.72
N LEU A 182 -17.29 -15.66 2.34
CA LEU A 182 -16.70 -16.04 1.06
C LEU A 182 -15.90 -17.34 1.11
N GLY A 183 -15.67 -17.91 2.29
CA GLY A 183 -14.82 -19.08 2.48
C GLY A 183 -13.34 -18.80 2.17
N MET A 184 -12.85 -17.58 2.50
CA MET A 184 -11.46 -17.16 2.33
C MET A 184 -10.60 -17.64 3.50
N SER A 185 -10.38 -18.94 3.57
CA SER A 185 -9.73 -19.60 4.72
C SER A 185 -8.21 -19.41 4.79
N ARG A 186 -7.61 -18.93 3.72
CA ARG A 186 -6.17 -18.61 3.61
C ARG A 186 -5.92 -17.10 3.55
N THR A 187 -6.78 -16.31 4.22
CA THR A 187 -6.70 -14.85 4.28
C THR A 187 -6.63 -14.40 5.72
N PHE A 188 -5.63 -13.60 6.06
CA PHE A 188 -5.28 -13.18 7.41
C PHE A 188 -5.06 -11.67 7.46
N CYS A 189 -5.43 -11.06 8.59
CA CYS A 189 -5.18 -9.64 8.85
C CYS A 189 -3.90 -9.41 9.64
N LEU A 190 -3.45 -10.40 10.41
CA LEU A 190 -2.31 -10.32 11.30
C LEU A 190 -1.13 -11.10 10.73
N MET A 191 0.05 -10.49 10.80
CA MET A 191 1.28 -11.07 10.25
C MET A 191 1.63 -12.40 10.90
N ASP A 192 1.52 -12.50 12.22
CA ASP A 192 1.89 -13.72 12.96
C ASP A 192 0.94 -14.88 12.65
N GLU A 193 -0.36 -14.61 12.43
CA GLU A 193 -1.31 -15.62 11.99
C GLU A 193 -0.94 -16.18 10.61
N ALA A 194 -0.67 -15.29 9.65
CA ALA A 194 -0.26 -15.69 8.30
C ALA A 194 1.09 -16.42 8.30
N ALA A 195 2.06 -15.94 9.08
CA ALA A 195 3.40 -16.52 9.17
C ALA A 195 3.45 -17.90 9.85
N SER A 196 2.40 -18.28 10.58
CA SER A 196 2.28 -19.62 11.19
C SER A 196 1.98 -20.72 10.16
N ASP A 197 1.52 -20.36 8.97
CA ASP A 197 1.27 -21.30 7.87
C ASP A 197 2.57 -21.57 7.10
N GLU A 198 2.93 -22.85 6.94
CA GLU A 198 4.15 -23.25 6.24
C GLU A 198 4.16 -22.83 4.76
N ASN A 199 2.98 -22.63 4.15
CA ASN A 199 2.83 -22.13 2.78
C ASN A 199 2.61 -20.62 2.73
N CYS A 200 3.31 -19.86 3.60
CA CYS A 200 3.36 -18.41 3.58
C CYS A 200 4.67 -17.94 2.95
N ALA A 201 4.56 -17.16 1.87
CA ALA A 201 5.73 -16.68 1.13
C ALA A 201 6.62 -15.77 1.98
N MET A 202 7.93 -15.88 1.79
CA MET A 202 8.90 -14.92 2.29
C MET A 202 9.03 -13.74 1.33
N PRO A 203 9.16 -12.52 1.84
CA PRO A 203 9.38 -11.34 1.02
C PRO A 203 10.82 -11.28 0.53
N PHE A 204 11.01 -10.80 -0.69
CA PHE A 204 12.33 -10.59 -1.29
C PHE A 204 12.56 -9.14 -1.64
N ARG A 205 13.83 -8.79 -1.70
CA ARG A 205 14.36 -7.53 -2.18
C ARG A 205 15.49 -7.77 -3.17
N TRP A 206 15.60 -6.92 -4.17
CA TRP A 206 16.78 -6.83 -5.03
C TRP A 206 17.76 -5.78 -4.48
N ASN A 207 18.98 -6.19 -4.19
CA ASN A 207 20.09 -5.31 -3.84
C ASN A 207 21.41 -6.03 -4.16
N GLN A 208 22.01 -5.75 -5.33
CA GLN A 208 23.16 -6.48 -5.85
C GLN A 208 22.94 -8.01 -5.90
N GLY A 209 21.70 -8.41 -6.12
CA GLY A 209 21.20 -9.77 -6.09
C GLY A 209 19.88 -9.86 -5.31
N LEU A 210 19.23 -10.99 -5.46
CA LEU A 210 17.97 -11.29 -4.79
C LEU A 210 18.24 -11.74 -3.35
N HIS A 211 17.60 -11.09 -2.38
CA HIS A 211 17.72 -11.41 -0.96
C HIS A 211 16.35 -11.57 -0.31
N GLU A 212 16.18 -12.66 0.42
CA GLU A 212 15.06 -12.81 1.34
C GLU A 212 15.22 -11.82 2.49
N ILE A 213 14.13 -11.14 2.87
CA ILE A 213 14.10 -10.16 3.96
C ILE A 213 13.09 -10.56 5.03
N PRO A 214 13.22 -10.07 6.27
CA PRO A 214 12.20 -10.26 7.30
C PRO A 214 10.85 -9.69 6.89
N ARG A 215 9.74 -10.33 7.28
CA ARG A 215 8.40 -9.78 7.12
C ARG A 215 8.23 -8.53 7.98
N TRP A 216 7.69 -7.49 7.42
CA TRP A 216 7.41 -6.25 8.13
C TRP A 216 6.00 -6.28 8.73
N ASN A 217 5.91 -6.30 10.06
CA ASN A 217 4.63 -6.26 10.77
C ASN A 217 4.07 -4.84 10.81
N ILE A 218 2.97 -4.62 10.11
CA ILE A 218 2.20 -3.37 10.08
C ILE A 218 0.77 -3.56 10.60
N ASP A 219 0.53 -4.49 11.50
CA ASP A 219 -0.81 -4.89 11.93
C ASP A 219 -1.66 -3.70 12.41
N GLN A 220 -1.08 -2.72 13.11
CA GLN A 220 -1.83 -1.53 13.53
C GLN A 220 -2.21 -0.60 12.35
N ALA A 221 -1.40 -0.53 11.30
CA ALA A 221 -1.75 0.13 10.04
C ALA A 221 -2.60 -0.77 9.11
N GLY A 222 -2.97 -1.94 9.57
CA GLY A 222 -3.63 -3.01 8.81
C GLY A 222 -4.72 -2.59 7.84
N PRO A 223 -5.66 -1.71 8.22
CA PRO A 223 -6.73 -1.26 7.33
C PRO A 223 -6.26 -0.65 6.01
N CYS A 224 -5.02 -0.16 5.93
CA CYS A 224 -4.46 0.35 4.68
C CYS A 224 -3.69 -0.71 3.87
N GLY A 225 -3.23 -1.85 4.49
CA GLY A 225 -2.34 -2.72 3.73
C GLY A 225 -1.81 -4.01 4.35
N SER A 226 -2.25 -4.48 5.55
CA SER A 226 -1.65 -5.67 6.18
C SER A 226 -2.19 -7.01 5.73
N VAL A 227 -3.30 -7.05 4.99
CA VAL A 227 -3.92 -8.34 4.64
C VAL A 227 -2.94 -9.21 3.85
N MET A 228 -2.83 -10.44 4.31
CA MET A 228 -2.11 -11.54 3.64
C MET A 228 -3.14 -12.50 3.07
N SER A 229 -3.02 -12.90 1.80
CA SER A 229 -4.00 -13.75 1.14
C SER A 229 -3.36 -14.64 0.08
N SER A 230 -4.12 -15.57 -0.48
CA SER A 230 -3.73 -16.41 -1.62
C SER A 230 -4.46 -15.99 -2.89
N ALA A 231 -3.94 -16.38 -4.06
CA ALA A 231 -4.63 -16.14 -5.33
C ALA A 231 -6.00 -16.82 -5.38
N GLU A 232 -6.14 -18.01 -4.79
CA GLU A 232 -7.40 -18.74 -4.68
C GLU A 232 -8.46 -18.00 -3.86
N ASP A 233 -8.06 -17.38 -2.74
CA ASP A 233 -8.99 -16.60 -1.92
C ASP A 233 -9.31 -15.24 -2.58
N MET A 234 -8.32 -14.59 -3.17
CA MET A 234 -8.53 -13.34 -3.88
C MET A 234 -9.45 -13.49 -5.10
N VAL A 235 -9.47 -14.65 -5.74
CA VAL A 235 -10.47 -14.98 -6.80
C VAL A 235 -11.88 -14.96 -6.24
N LYS A 236 -12.12 -15.47 -5.02
CA LYS A 236 -13.45 -15.43 -4.37
C LYS A 236 -13.88 -13.99 -4.09
N TRP A 237 -12.91 -13.15 -3.64
CA TRP A 237 -13.11 -11.73 -3.43
C TRP A 237 -13.54 -11.01 -4.72
N ILE A 238 -12.80 -11.19 -5.82
CA ILE A 238 -13.13 -10.58 -7.12
C ILE A 238 -14.44 -11.12 -7.67
N SER A 239 -14.74 -12.40 -7.49
CA SER A 239 -16.02 -13.00 -7.92
C SER A 239 -17.22 -12.32 -7.25
N LEU A 240 -17.15 -11.99 -5.95
CA LEU A 240 -18.17 -11.20 -5.26
C LEU A 240 -18.42 -9.86 -5.97
N HIS A 241 -17.35 -9.19 -6.38
CA HIS A 241 -17.46 -7.90 -7.07
C HIS A 241 -18.03 -8.02 -8.49
N MET A 242 -17.68 -9.06 -9.21
CA MET A 242 -18.26 -9.35 -10.54
C MET A 242 -19.74 -9.72 -10.46
N GLU A 243 -20.17 -10.32 -9.37
CA GLU A 243 -21.57 -10.66 -9.08
C GLU A 243 -22.38 -9.50 -8.46
N GLY A 244 -21.80 -8.29 -8.41
CA GLY A 244 -22.46 -7.10 -7.87
C GLY A 244 -22.76 -7.16 -6.38
N GLY A 245 -21.85 -7.73 -5.58
CA GLY A 245 -21.98 -7.89 -4.15
C GLY A 245 -22.80 -9.10 -3.70
N LYS A 246 -23.06 -10.05 -4.61
CA LYS A 246 -23.79 -11.29 -4.31
C LYS A 246 -22.87 -12.46 -4.04
N LYS A 247 -23.29 -13.33 -3.17
CA LYS A 247 -22.75 -14.67 -2.96
C LYS A 247 -23.91 -15.67 -2.93
N GLU A 248 -23.89 -16.67 -3.83
CA GLU A 248 -24.94 -17.72 -3.93
C GLU A 248 -26.36 -17.15 -4.03
N GLY A 249 -26.52 -16.05 -4.75
CA GLY A 249 -27.80 -15.38 -4.99
C GLY A 249 -28.24 -14.39 -3.87
N ALA A 250 -27.58 -14.37 -2.71
CA ALA A 250 -27.84 -13.42 -1.64
C ALA A 250 -26.88 -12.23 -1.72
N TYR A 251 -27.38 -11.03 -1.45
CA TYR A 251 -26.52 -9.84 -1.35
C TYR A 251 -25.78 -9.84 -0.01
N LEU A 252 -24.44 -9.79 -0.08
CA LEU A 252 -23.62 -9.45 1.08
C LEU A 252 -23.55 -7.93 1.28
N LEU A 253 -23.66 -7.15 0.19
CA LEU A 253 -23.78 -5.70 0.24
C LEU A 253 -24.92 -5.31 -0.72
N SER A 254 -25.78 -4.37 -0.30
CA SER A 254 -26.93 -3.92 -1.12
C SER A 254 -26.47 -3.39 -2.49
N PRO A 255 -27.29 -3.50 -3.54
CA PRO A 255 -26.91 -2.98 -4.86
C PRO A 255 -26.61 -1.48 -4.87
N SER A 256 -27.30 -0.67 -4.05
CA SER A 256 -27.05 0.76 -3.94
C SER A 256 -25.67 1.05 -3.36
N ASP A 257 -25.33 0.40 -2.25
CA ASP A 257 -24.08 0.62 -1.54
C ASP A 257 -22.90 0.02 -2.30
N PHE A 258 -23.15 -1.11 -2.99
CA PHE A 258 -22.16 -1.69 -3.90
C PHE A 258 -21.83 -0.73 -5.06
N MET A 259 -22.85 -0.14 -5.71
CA MET A 259 -22.62 0.85 -6.78
C MET A 259 -21.92 2.10 -6.25
N GLU A 260 -22.31 2.57 -5.06
CA GLU A 260 -21.67 3.73 -4.41
C GLU A 260 -20.19 3.51 -4.16
N MET A 261 -19.81 2.32 -3.73
CA MET A 261 -18.42 1.95 -3.49
C MET A 261 -17.56 2.01 -4.76
N HIS A 262 -18.13 1.69 -5.93
CA HIS A 262 -17.39 1.49 -7.18
C HIS A 262 -17.43 2.69 -8.13
N ARG A 263 -18.32 3.67 -7.91
CA ARG A 263 -18.34 4.86 -8.75
C ARG A 263 -17.18 5.80 -8.40
N PRO A 264 -16.61 6.55 -9.35
CA PRO A 264 -15.64 7.59 -9.05
C PRO A 264 -16.21 8.64 -8.11
N GLN A 265 -15.57 8.85 -6.97
CA GLN A 265 -15.91 9.86 -5.96
C GLN A 265 -15.09 11.13 -6.13
N ILE A 266 -13.88 10.99 -6.67
CA ILE A 266 -12.96 12.07 -6.96
C ILE A 266 -12.10 11.70 -8.15
N LEU A 267 -11.70 12.71 -8.95
CA LEU A 267 -10.72 12.50 -10.00
C LEU A 267 -9.36 12.20 -9.37
N MET A 268 -8.73 11.15 -9.82
CA MET A 268 -7.39 10.75 -9.41
C MET A 268 -6.67 10.17 -10.61
N ASP A 269 -5.52 10.75 -10.93
CA ASP A 269 -4.61 10.13 -11.90
C ASP A 269 -3.69 9.14 -11.17
N TYR A 270 -3.37 8.04 -11.83
CA TYR A 270 -2.50 6.98 -11.30
C TYR A 270 -1.88 6.18 -12.46
N PRO A 271 -0.75 5.52 -12.22
CA PRO A 271 -0.15 4.63 -13.22
C PRO A 271 -1.15 3.53 -13.66
N HIS A 272 -1.27 3.33 -14.96
CA HIS A 272 -2.16 2.35 -15.57
C HIS A 272 -1.55 1.74 -16.84
N VAL A 273 -2.16 0.67 -17.31
CA VAL A 273 -1.77 0.02 -18.56
C VAL A 273 -1.87 0.99 -19.74
N ARG A 274 -0.97 0.84 -20.71
CA ARG A 274 -1.02 1.63 -21.96
C ARG A 274 -2.37 1.47 -22.65
N GLY A 275 -2.94 2.57 -23.12
CA GLY A 275 -4.29 2.59 -23.70
C GLY A 275 -5.42 2.74 -22.68
N GLY A 276 -5.10 2.65 -21.38
CA GLY A 276 -6.03 2.97 -20.32
C GLY A 276 -6.18 4.47 -20.08
N ARG A 277 -7.26 4.87 -19.41
CA ARG A 277 -7.49 6.24 -18.96
C ARG A 277 -8.09 6.24 -17.56
N SER A 278 -7.42 6.90 -16.62
CA SER A 278 -7.94 7.09 -15.26
C SER A 278 -9.24 7.88 -15.27
N LEU A 279 -10.26 7.39 -14.56
CA LEU A 279 -11.54 8.10 -14.35
C LEU A 279 -11.66 8.62 -12.91
N GLY A 280 -10.93 8.04 -11.95
CA GLY A 280 -10.93 8.47 -10.56
C GLY A 280 -10.81 7.33 -9.56
N TYR A 281 -11.19 7.64 -8.32
CA TYR A 281 -11.14 6.71 -7.20
C TYR A 281 -12.51 6.61 -6.52
N GLY A 282 -12.96 5.38 -6.27
CA GLY A 282 -14.13 5.04 -5.47
C GLY A 282 -13.74 4.77 -4.00
N PHE A 283 -14.35 3.78 -3.36
CA PHE A 283 -13.98 3.35 -2.01
C PHE A 283 -13.09 2.11 -2.09
N GLY A 284 -11.77 2.33 -2.07
CA GLY A 284 -10.78 1.26 -2.19
C GLY A 284 -10.62 0.71 -3.62
N TRP A 285 -11.16 1.40 -4.63
CA TRP A 285 -11.06 1.03 -6.03
C TRP A 285 -10.65 2.20 -6.91
N ARG A 286 -9.66 1.98 -7.78
CA ARG A 286 -9.32 2.85 -8.91
C ARG A 286 -10.22 2.49 -10.08
N VAL A 287 -10.78 3.49 -10.74
CA VAL A 287 -11.70 3.32 -11.85
C VAL A 287 -11.02 3.79 -13.13
N MET A 288 -10.94 2.93 -14.12
CA MET A 288 -10.28 3.17 -15.40
C MET A 288 -11.22 2.82 -16.55
N GLU A 289 -11.05 3.49 -17.67
CA GLU A 289 -11.60 3.09 -18.95
C GLU A 289 -10.49 2.48 -19.83
N TYR A 290 -10.78 1.37 -20.49
CA TYR A 290 -9.90 0.72 -21.44
C TYR A 290 -10.71 0.31 -22.69
N HIS A 291 -10.48 0.99 -23.82
CA HIS A 291 -11.18 0.75 -25.09
C HIS A 291 -12.70 0.60 -24.95
N GLY A 292 -13.34 1.48 -24.20
CA GLY A 292 -14.78 1.51 -23.95
C GLY A 292 -15.26 0.65 -22.80
N ALA A 293 -14.39 -0.19 -22.21
CA ALA A 293 -14.74 -0.99 -21.05
C ALA A 293 -14.37 -0.27 -19.73
N LEU A 294 -15.28 -0.31 -18.76
CA LEU A 294 -15.01 0.14 -17.41
C LEU A 294 -14.22 -0.95 -16.68
N VAL A 295 -13.10 -0.59 -16.09
CA VAL A 295 -12.23 -1.47 -15.30
C VAL A 295 -12.13 -0.96 -13.88
N GLN A 296 -12.45 -1.82 -12.93
CA GLN A 296 -12.19 -1.59 -11.50
C GLN A 296 -10.89 -2.28 -11.13
N GLN A 297 -9.97 -1.58 -10.46
CA GLN A 297 -8.66 -2.14 -10.15
C GLN A 297 -8.06 -1.55 -8.87
N HIS A 298 -7.10 -2.26 -8.29
CA HIS A 298 -6.18 -1.71 -7.30
C HIS A 298 -4.86 -2.47 -7.28
N THR A 299 -3.76 -1.74 -7.12
CA THR A 299 -2.43 -2.30 -6.88
C THR A 299 -2.17 -2.37 -5.38
N GLY A 300 -1.30 -3.27 -4.96
CA GLY A 300 -0.81 -3.35 -3.59
C GLY A 300 0.69 -3.48 -3.53
N LYS A 301 1.30 -2.77 -2.60
CA LYS A 301 2.71 -2.87 -2.27
C LYS A 301 2.86 -2.91 -0.75
N ILE A 302 3.73 -3.75 -0.26
CA ILE A 302 4.26 -3.77 1.10
C ILE A 302 5.68 -4.31 1.01
N GLU A 303 6.56 -4.04 1.96
CA GLU A 303 7.97 -4.46 1.85
C GLU A 303 8.10 -5.91 1.40
N GLY A 304 8.74 -6.13 0.25
CA GLY A 304 8.99 -7.43 -0.35
C GLY A 304 7.79 -8.11 -1.01
N TYR A 305 6.62 -7.48 -1.09
CA TYR A 305 5.46 -8.01 -1.79
C TYR A 305 4.84 -7.00 -2.73
N SER A 306 4.26 -7.51 -3.82
CA SER A 306 3.37 -6.73 -4.70
C SER A 306 2.14 -7.55 -5.04
N ALA A 307 1.01 -6.87 -5.20
CA ALA A 307 -0.26 -7.47 -5.58
C ALA A 307 -1.02 -6.60 -6.56
N PHE A 308 -1.92 -7.21 -7.28
CA PHE A 308 -2.82 -6.52 -8.17
C PHE A 308 -4.14 -7.27 -8.30
N GLN A 309 -5.21 -6.51 -8.36
CA GLN A 309 -6.56 -7.02 -8.62
C GLN A 309 -7.27 -6.11 -9.61
N PHE A 310 -8.00 -6.71 -10.56
CA PHE A 310 -8.89 -5.96 -11.45
C PHE A 310 -10.04 -6.81 -11.95
N TYR A 311 -11.12 -6.17 -12.40
CA TYR A 311 -12.22 -6.83 -13.09
C TYR A 311 -12.96 -5.85 -14.01
N ILE A 312 -13.65 -6.42 -15.00
CA ILE A 312 -14.52 -5.74 -15.95
C ILE A 312 -15.96 -6.15 -15.64
N PRO A 313 -16.78 -5.28 -15.02
CA PRO A 313 -18.15 -5.65 -14.62
C PRO A 313 -19.01 -6.15 -15.78
N SER A 314 -18.93 -5.48 -16.94
CA SER A 314 -19.73 -5.82 -18.12
C SER A 314 -19.40 -7.17 -18.77
N LEU A 315 -18.22 -7.73 -18.47
CA LEU A 315 -17.76 -9.00 -19.03
C LEU A 315 -17.71 -10.13 -18.00
N SER A 316 -18.00 -9.84 -16.74
CA SER A 316 -17.84 -10.78 -15.63
C SER A 316 -16.46 -11.48 -15.70
N SER A 317 -15.41 -10.69 -15.95
CA SER A 317 -14.05 -11.19 -16.14
C SER A 317 -13.08 -10.34 -15.33
N GLY A 318 -12.05 -10.98 -14.76
CA GLY A 318 -11.09 -10.30 -13.94
C GLY A 318 -9.89 -11.18 -13.63
N ALA A 319 -8.93 -10.60 -12.94
CA ALA A 319 -7.76 -11.33 -12.49
C ALA A 319 -7.18 -10.75 -11.19
N VAL A 320 -6.46 -11.60 -10.50
CA VAL A 320 -5.63 -11.27 -9.34
C VAL A 320 -4.22 -11.77 -9.56
N TYR A 321 -3.29 -11.09 -8.98
CA TYR A 321 -1.88 -11.38 -9.11
C TYR A 321 -1.19 -11.05 -7.79
N LEU A 322 -0.38 -11.98 -7.29
CA LEU A 322 0.40 -11.85 -6.05
C LEU A 322 1.84 -12.24 -6.34
N GLN A 323 2.82 -11.48 -5.83
CA GLN A 323 4.24 -11.81 -5.93
C GLN A 323 5.00 -11.48 -4.66
N ASN A 324 6.10 -12.17 -4.42
CA ASN A 324 6.98 -11.98 -3.27
C ASN A 324 8.24 -11.15 -3.58
N LEU A 325 8.11 -10.16 -4.43
CA LEU A 325 9.12 -9.13 -4.65
C LEU A 325 8.44 -7.77 -4.79
N HIS A 326 8.91 -6.78 -4.05
CA HIS A 326 8.55 -5.40 -4.31
C HIS A 326 9.39 -4.89 -5.47
N ALA A 327 8.76 -4.63 -6.61
CA ALA A 327 9.41 -4.02 -7.77
C ALA A 327 8.93 -2.58 -7.94
N PRO A 328 9.83 -1.59 -8.11
CA PRO A 328 9.44 -0.23 -8.48
C PRO A 328 8.59 -0.27 -9.76
N ASP A 329 7.52 0.53 -9.80
CA ASP A 329 6.58 0.66 -10.94
C ASP A 329 5.94 -0.64 -11.46
N ASN A 330 6.38 -1.78 -10.98
CA ASN A 330 5.94 -3.15 -11.27
C ASN A 330 5.40 -3.37 -12.71
N PRO A 331 6.28 -3.30 -13.75
CA PRO A 331 5.86 -3.36 -15.14
C PRO A 331 5.17 -4.67 -15.52
N LEU A 332 5.46 -5.77 -14.80
CA LEU A 332 4.77 -7.05 -15.00
C LEU A 332 3.26 -6.92 -14.78
N ILE A 333 2.83 -6.15 -13.79
CA ILE A 333 1.39 -5.90 -13.54
C ILE A 333 0.72 -5.35 -14.80
N PHE A 334 1.32 -4.33 -15.42
CA PHE A 334 0.74 -3.68 -16.59
C PHE A 334 0.81 -4.55 -17.84
N ALA A 335 1.89 -5.33 -18.01
CA ALA A 335 1.99 -6.29 -19.11
C ALA A 335 0.91 -7.38 -19.01
N LEU A 336 0.72 -7.96 -17.81
CA LEU A 336 -0.32 -8.95 -17.56
C LEU A 336 -1.72 -8.36 -17.69
N GLN A 337 -1.94 -7.17 -17.15
CA GLN A 337 -3.23 -6.50 -17.27
C GLN A 337 -3.58 -6.24 -18.73
N GLY A 338 -2.63 -5.72 -19.53
CA GLY A 338 -2.84 -5.45 -20.94
C GLY A 338 -3.17 -6.70 -21.73
N PHE A 339 -2.38 -7.77 -21.57
CA PHE A 339 -2.63 -9.05 -22.20
C PHE A 339 -4.05 -9.59 -21.90
N LEU A 340 -4.44 -9.58 -20.61
CA LEU A 340 -5.74 -10.09 -20.19
C LEU A 340 -6.89 -9.19 -20.65
N LEU A 341 -6.72 -7.87 -20.61
CA LEU A 341 -7.73 -6.93 -21.09
C LEU A 341 -7.98 -7.11 -22.60
N ASP A 342 -6.93 -7.25 -23.42
CA ASP A 342 -7.08 -7.52 -24.85
C ASP A 342 -7.79 -8.85 -25.08
N ALA A 343 -7.38 -9.92 -24.36
CA ALA A 343 -8.02 -11.23 -24.46
C ALA A 343 -9.50 -11.20 -24.04
N PHE A 344 -9.85 -10.49 -22.95
CA PHE A 344 -11.23 -10.34 -22.48
C PHE A 344 -12.11 -9.56 -23.46
N LEU A 345 -11.53 -8.54 -24.12
CA LEU A 345 -12.23 -7.71 -25.10
C LEU A 345 -12.21 -8.29 -26.51
N GLY A 346 -11.52 -9.41 -26.75
CA GLY A 346 -11.37 -10.02 -28.07
C GLY A 346 -10.59 -9.13 -29.05
N ARG A 347 -9.65 -8.36 -28.54
CA ARG A 347 -8.78 -7.48 -29.32
C ARG A 347 -7.56 -8.25 -29.82
N GLU A 348 -6.90 -7.69 -30.83
CA GLU A 348 -5.60 -8.18 -31.26
C GLU A 348 -4.55 -7.92 -30.14
N GLU A 349 -3.76 -8.93 -29.84
CA GLU A 349 -2.74 -8.88 -28.81
C GLU A 349 -1.60 -7.91 -29.21
N GLU A 350 -1.26 -6.98 -28.32
CA GLU A 350 -0.10 -6.11 -28.49
C GLU A 350 1.19 -6.79 -27.97
N ASP A 351 2.35 -6.26 -28.34
CA ASP A 351 3.65 -6.74 -27.81
C ASP A 351 3.87 -6.24 -26.38
N TRP A 352 3.11 -6.80 -25.43
CA TRP A 352 3.15 -6.41 -24.03
C TRP A 352 4.52 -6.64 -23.38
N TYR A 353 5.25 -7.66 -23.80
CA TYR A 353 6.63 -7.88 -23.38
C TYR A 353 7.54 -6.73 -23.84
N GLY A 354 7.53 -6.44 -25.15
CA GLY A 354 8.40 -5.40 -25.70
C GLY A 354 8.06 -3.98 -25.26
N MET A 355 6.81 -3.73 -24.80
CA MET A 355 6.42 -2.43 -24.25
C MET A 355 6.99 -2.15 -22.88
N TYR A 356 7.10 -3.18 -22.05
CA TYR A 356 7.55 -3.06 -20.66
C TYR A 356 8.96 -3.61 -20.42
N THR A 357 9.65 -3.99 -21.49
CA THR A 357 11.06 -4.36 -21.47
C THR A 357 11.80 -3.62 -22.57
N GLU A 358 13.02 -3.19 -22.33
CA GLU A 358 13.83 -2.60 -23.40
C GLU A 358 14.44 -3.69 -24.28
N LYS A 359 13.94 -3.81 -25.51
CA LYS A 359 14.46 -4.78 -26.50
C LYS A 359 15.97 -4.55 -26.72
N GLY A 360 16.77 -5.56 -26.40
CA GLY A 360 18.21 -5.59 -26.68
C GLY A 360 19.12 -4.95 -25.63
N LYS A 361 18.56 -4.43 -24.52
CA LYS A 361 19.36 -4.15 -23.34
C LYS A 361 19.20 -5.33 -22.37
N SER A 362 20.33 -5.93 -21.96
CA SER A 362 20.32 -6.66 -20.70
C SER A 362 20.15 -5.60 -19.62
N HIS A 363 18.93 -5.41 -19.11
CA HIS A 363 18.83 -4.70 -17.87
C HIS A 363 19.51 -5.58 -16.83
N ALA A 364 20.60 -5.07 -16.30
CA ALA A 364 20.94 -5.46 -14.97
C ALA A 364 19.76 -5.02 -14.12
N PRO A 365 19.12 -5.90 -13.33
CA PRO A 365 18.14 -5.51 -12.34
C PRO A 365 18.59 -4.32 -11.48
N GLU A 366 19.89 -4.14 -11.35
CA GLU A 366 20.59 -3.01 -10.73
C GLU A 366 20.04 -1.65 -11.17
N ASP A 367 19.84 -1.42 -12.47
CA ASP A 367 19.35 -0.13 -12.97
C ASP A 367 17.88 0.16 -12.56
N MET A 368 17.09 -0.88 -12.35
CA MET A 368 15.69 -0.75 -11.93
C MET A 368 15.51 -0.55 -10.42
N TYR A 369 16.36 -1.23 -9.64
CA TYR A 369 16.24 -1.25 -8.18
C TYR A 369 17.16 -0.25 -7.48
N HIS A 370 18.02 0.45 -8.22
CA HIS A 370 18.91 1.49 -7.70
C HIS A 370 18.42 2.92 -7.94
N HIS A 371 17.24 3.11 -8.52
CA HIS A 371 16.66 4.44 -8.55
C HIS A 371 16.29 4.84 -7.12
N LEU A 372 16.93 5.90 -6.62
CA LEU A 372 16.48 6.60 -5.42
C LEU A 372 15.06 7.10 -5.73
N GLU A 373 14.05 6.51 -5.10
CA GLU A 373 12.67 7.00 -5.22
C GLU A 373 12.56 8.47 -4.78
N PHE A 374 13.42 8.84 -3.81
CA PHE A 374 13.51 10.22 -3.34
C PHE A 374 14.96 10.58 -3.01
N ASP A 375 15.58 11.45 -3.81
CA ASP A 375 16.80 12.17 -3.44
C ASP A 375 16.41 13.60 -3.04
N CYS A 376 16.09 13.78 -1.76
CA CYS A 376 15.71 15.06 -1.19
C CYS A 376 16.90 15.86 -0.68
N LEU A 377 18.13 15.38 -0.91
CA LEU A 377 19.30 16.11 -0.43
C LEU A 377 19.44 17.46 -1.13
N PRO A 378 19.65 18.54 -0.36
CA PRO A 378 19.87 19.86 -0.94
C PRO A 378 21.15 19.87 -1.80
N LYS A 379 21.04 20.42 -3.00
CA LYS A 379 22.23 20.69 -3.86
C LYS A 379 22.99 21.88 -3.25
N SER A 380 23.73 21.63 -2.20
CA SER A 380 24.50 22.65 -1.49
C SER A 380 26.01 22.46 -1.65
N SER A 381 26.72 23.56 -1.88
CA SER A 381 28.18 23.62 -1.78
C SER A 381 28.68 24.01 -0.38
N ALA A 382 27.76 24.15 0.58
CA ALA A 382 28.10 24.49 1.95
C ALA A 382 29.04 23.44 2.57
N ARG A 383 29.99 23.90 3.36
CA ARG A 383 30.93 23.08 4.12
C ARG A 383 31.10 23.74 5.49
N GLY A 384 31.15 22.93 6.52
CA GLY A 384 31.39 23.41 7.88
C GLY A 384 31.26 22.27 8.87
N PRO A 385 31.98 22.36 9.99
CA PRO A 385 31.87 21.39 11.08
C PRO A 385 30.51 21.52 11.78
N LEU A 386 30.20 20.55 12.63
CA LEU A 386 29.09 20.63 13.58
C LEU A 386 29.24 21.89 14.46
N SER A 387 28.13 22.53 14.80
CA SER A 387 28.10 23.71 15.69
C SER A 387 28.25 23.34 17.16
N HIS A 388 27.98 22.08 17.52
CA HIS A 388 28.04 21.58 18.91
C HIS A 388 28.89 20.31 19.03
N GLU A 389 29.15 19.85 20.23
CA GLU A 389 29.81 18.58 20.45
C GLU A 389 28.86 17.41 20.09
N THR A 390 29.42 16.29 19.64
CA THR A 390 28.62 15.11 19.21
C THR A 390 27.65 14.59 20.26
N LYS A 391 28.00 14.77 21.56
CA LYS A 391 27.12 14.38 22.67
C LYS A 391 25.79 15.16 22.71
N ASP A 392 25.79 16.41 22.21
CA ASP A 392 24.66 17.34 22.35
C ASP A 392 23.55 17.01 21.34
N TYR A 393 23.87 16.29 20.27
CA TYR A 393 22.88 15.81 19.28
C TYR A 393 22.18 14.51 19.69
N ARG A 394 22.73 13.77 20.66
CA ARG A 394 22.20 12.49 21.12
C ARG A 394 21.02 12.73 22.05
N GLY A 395 19.94 11.97 21.80
CA GLY A 395 18.77 12.10 22.66
C GLY A 395 17.54 11.44 22.07
N THR A 396 16.44 11.62 22.78
CA THR A 396 15.11 11.21 22.34
C THR A 396 14.32 12.45 21.96
N TYR A 397 13.87 12.48 20.72
CA TYR A 397 13.08 13.55 20.14
C TYR A 397 11.65 13.05 19.92
N PHE A 398 10.67 13.91 20.05
CA PHE A 398 9.28 13.55 19.98
C PHE A 398 8.50 14.49 19.09
N HIS A 399 7.74 13.92 18.14
CA HIS A 399 6.75 14.64 17.36
C HIS A 399 5.36 14.05 17.63
N PRO A 400 4.34 14.85 17.97
CA PRO A 400 3.04 14.32 18.39
C PRO A 400 2.30 13.52 17.29
N GLY A 401 2.57 13.79 16.01
CA GLY A 401 2.04 13.03 14.87
C GLY A 401 2.86 11.80 14.51
N TYR A 402 4.19 11.92 14.53
CA TYR A 402 5.12 10.89 14.06
C TYR A 402 5.66 9.99 15.16
N GLY A 403 5.55 10.39 16.43
CA GLY A 403 6.03 9.61 17.56
C GLY A 403 7.46 9.92 17.95
N THR A 404 8.17 8.91 18.43
CA THR A 404 9.49 9.04 19.03
C THR A 404 10.60 8.69 18.05
N PHE A 405 11.62 9.53 18.04
CA PHE A 405 12.88 9.29 17.33
C PHE A 405 14.02 9.29 18.35
N ARG A 406 15.00 8.43 18.16
CA ARG A 406 16.20 8.40 18.99
C ARG A 406 17.44 8.60 18.13
N VAL A 407 18.26 9.57 18.51
CA VAL A 407 19.59 9.79 17.91
C VAL A 407 20.66 9.20 18.82
N THR A 408 21.43 8.28 18.28
CA THR A 408 22.57 7.64 18.97
C THR A 408 23.86 7.87 18.20
N GLU A 409 24.99 7.68 18.88
CA GLU A 409 26.30 7.73 18.25
C GLU A 409 27.10 6.50 18.68
N ARG A 410 27.73 5.84 17.71
CA ARG A 410 28.57 4.65 17.90
C ARG A 410 29.80 4.79 17.00
N GLU A 411 30.98 4.69 17.59
CA GLU A 411 32.26 4.74 16.86
C GLU A 411 32.40 5.98 15.95
N GLY A 412 31.91 7.15 16.40
CA GLY A 412 31.97 8.41 15.67
C GLY A 412 30.90 8.53 14.55
N ARG A 413 29.98 7.62 14.45
CA ARG A 413 28.88 7.66 13.48
C ARG A 413 27.52 7.81 14.17
N PHE A 414 26.70 8.72 13.66
CA PHE A 414 25.32 8.91 14.14
C PHE A 414 24.36 7.92 13.51
N TYR A 415 23.31 7.58 14.25
CA TYR A 415 22.20 6.74 13.84
C TYR A 415 20.88 7.37 14.27
N LEU A 416 19.90 7.37 13.38
CA LEU A 416 18.51 7.71 13.67
C LEU A 416 17.71 6.42 13.83
N GLN A 417 17.13 6.22 14.99
CA GLN A 417 16.15 5.16 15.23
C GLN A 417 14.75 5.74 15.20
N GLU A 418 13.95 5.23 14.28
CA GLU A 418 12.56 5.58 14.16
C GLU A 418 11.70 4.49 14.82
N ARG A 419 10.90 4.85 15.82
CA ARG A 419 9.90 3.97 16.45
C ARG A 419 10.41 2.56 16.84
N GLU A 420 11.67 2.44 17.23
CA GLU A 420 12.33 1.18 17.58
C GLU A 420 12.40 0.12 16.44
N VAL A 421 12.15 0.53 15.21
CA VAL A 421 12.06 -0.41 14.06
C VAL A 421 13.41 -0.57 13.36
N LYS A 422 14.09 0.52 13.03
CA LYS A 422 15.34 0.49 12.24
C LYS A 422 16.32 1.54 12.74
N ASP A 423 17.59 1.14 12.87
CA ASP A 423 18.72 2.05 13.11
C ASP A 423 19.30 2.52 11.77
N ARG A 424 18.94 3.72 11.34
CA ARG A 424 19.39 4.29 10.08
C ARG A 424 20.69 5.03 10.25
N PRO A 425 21.77 4.69 9.54
CA PRO A 425 23.00 5.45 9.57
C PRO A 425 22.80 6.89 9.10
N MET A 426 23.53 7.82 9.69
CA MET A 426 23.53 9.22 9.29
C MET A 426 24.92 9.65 8.83
N THR A 427 24.99 10.29 7.67
CA THR A 427 26.24 10.88 7.14
C THR A 427 26.19 12.39 7.26
N HIS A 428 27.19 12.97 7.94
CA HIS A 428 27.32 14.42 8.07
C HIS A 428 27.56 15.07 6.69
N LEU A 429 26.77 16.08 6.37
CA LEU A 429 26.87 16.84 5.13
C LEU A 429 27.59 18.18 5.34
N TYR A 430 27.05 19.02 6.17
CA TYR A 430 27.58 20.34 6.52
C TYR A 430 26.85 20.90 7.74
N TYR A 431 27.54 21.65 8.57
CA TYR A 431 27.03 22.21 9.83
C TYR A 431 26.21 21.16 10.60
N ASP A 432 24.97 21.45 10.95
CA ASP A 432 24.10 20.55 11.70
C ASP A 432 23.18 19.71 10.80
N THR A 433 23.54 19.57 9.50
CA THR A 433 22.76 18.82 8.51
C THR A 433 23.40 17.48 8.19
N PHE A 434 22.57 16.45 8.20
CA PHE A 434 22.94 15.07 7.92
C PHE A 434 22.08 14.51 6.76
N SER A 435 22.60 13.50 6.08
CA SER A 435 21.82 12.57 5.26
C SER A 435 21.46 11.36 6.12
N VAL A 436 20.18 11.05 6.25
CA VAL A 436 19.70 9.77 6.78
C VAL A 436 19.73 8.75 5.65
N GLU A 437 20.40 7.62 5.87
CA GLU A 437 20.67 6.61 4.87
C GLU A 437 19.75 5.41 5.02
N ASN A 438 19.56 4.69 3.93
CA ASN A 438 18.84 3.43 3.93
C ASN A 438 19.61 2.34 4.68
N VAL A 439 18.86 1.39 5.22
CA VAL A 439 19.40 0.13 5.71
C VAL A 439 19.21 -0.99 4.67
N LYS A 440 19.90 -2.10 4.89
CA LYS A 440 19.91 -3.22 3.93
C LYS A 440 18.51 -3.79 3.67
N GLU A 441 17.60 -3.66 4.61
CA GLU A 441 16.24 -4.20 4.58
C GLU A 441 15.23 -3.25 3.89
N ASP A 442 15.62 -2.01 3.54
CA ASP A 442 14.71 -1.08 2.87
C ASP A 442 14.48 -1.51 1.41
N THR A 443 13.23 -1.53 0.98
CA THR A 443 12.85 -1.81 -0.42
C THR A 443 12.86 -0.57 -1.28
N ASP A 444 12.46 0.57 -0.70
CA ASP A 444 12.51 1.87 -1.37
C ASP A 444 13.80 2.59 -0.97
N LEU A 445 14.49 3.15 -1.96
CA LEU A 445 15.74 3.87 -1.71
C LEU A 445 15.47 5.38 -1.65
N TYR A 446 15.86 6.00 -0.54
CA TYR A 446 15.77 7.44 -0.38
C TYR A 446 16.93 7.99 0.44
N ARG A 447 17.27 9.26 0.22
CA ARG A 447 18.20 10.02 1.05
C ARG A 447 17.47 11.24 1.59
N LEU A 448 17.32 11.29 2.93
CA LEU A 448 16.54 12.30 3.61
C LEU A 448 17.45 13.27 4.32
N PRO A 449 17.31 14.59 4.11
CA PRO A 449 18.02 15.58 4.90
C PRO A 449 17.40 15.68 6.29
N LEU A 450 18.27 15.63 7.33
CA LEU A 450 17.94 15.91 8.70
C LEU A 450 18.80 17.08 9.16
N THR A 451 18.18 18.16 9.62
CA THR A 451 18.90 19.35 10.11
C THR A 451 18.50 19.63 11.54
N PHE A 452 19.46 19.59 12.47
CA PHE A 452 19.24 19.98 13.84
C PHE A 452 19.16 21.50 13.98
N TYR A 453 18.40 21.97 14.97
CA TYR A 453 18.31 23.36 15.36
C TYR A 453 18.48 23.54 16.86
N ALA A 454 19.01 24.69 17.23
CA ALA A 454 19.19 25.08 18.63
C ALA A 454 18.04 25.96 19.12
N ASP A 455 17.82 25.99 20.44
CA ASP A 455 16.94 26.94 21.11
C ASP A 455 17.62 28.30 21.36
N ASP A 456 16.92 29.22 22.04
CA ASP A 456 17.41 30.55 22.33
C ASP A 456 18.61 30.55 23.33
N ALA A 457 18.82 29.45 24.04
CA ALA A 457 20.00 29.26 24.91
C ALA A 457 21.21 28.74 24.13
N GLY A 458 21.01 28.28 22.91
CA GLY A 458 22.03 27.71 22.04
C GLY A 458 22.18 26.19 22.22
N ASP A 459 21.28 25.52 22.93
CA ASP A 459 21.30 24.07 23.09
C ASP A 459 20.51 23.38 21.95
N ILE A 460 20.95 22.19 21.52
CA ILE A 460 20.21 21.41 20.49
C ILE A 460 18.82 21.04 21.02
N ALA A 461 17.79 21.60 20.40
CA ALA A 461 16.40 21.47 20.83
C ALA A 461 15.56 20.48 19.98
N GLY A 462 15.97 20.23 18.72
CA GLY A 462 15.23 19.37 17.84
C GLY A 462 15.87 19.25 16.47
N PHE A 463 15.11 18.63 15.54
CA PHE A 463 15.53 18.55 14.14
C PHE A 463 14.33 18.63 13.19
N HIS A 464 14.61 19.08 11.98
CA HIS A 464 13.73 18.95 10.82
C HIS A 464 14.17 17.74 10.01
N LEU A 465 13.23 16.87 9.68
CA LEU A 465 13.43 15.69 8.82
C LEU A 465 12.40 15.72 7.71
N LEU A 466 12.87 15.88 6.48
CA LEU A 466 11.99 15.80 5.29
C LEU A 466 11.78 14.33 4.95
N MET A 467 10.75 13.73 5.51
CA MET A 467 10.42 12.31 5.29
C MET A 467 9.73 12.05 3.93
N GLU A 468 9.08 13.07 3.38
CA GLU A 468 8.34 12.95 2.12
C GLU A 468 8.43 14.26 1.31
N SER A 469 8.71 14.15 0.01
CA SER A 469 8.88 15.31 -0.86
C SER A 469 7.59 16.12 -1.11
N LYS A 470 6.43 15.57 -0.77
CA LYS A 470 5.11 16.16 -1.03
C LYS A 470 4.41 16.68 0.22
N VAL A 471 4.99 16.50 1.38
CA VAL A 471 4.44 16.98 2.65
C VAL A 471 5.30 18.14 3.13
N PRO A 472 4.70 19.25 3.65
CA PRO A 472 5.45 20.41 4.16
C PRO A 472 6.42 20.06 5.29
#